data_6ce2a323b8b2b148d2bc7d6748584298
#
_entry.id   6ce2a323b8b2b148d2bc7d6748584298
#
_cell.length_a   1.000
_cell.length_b   1.000
_cell.length_c   1.000
_cell.angle_alpha   90.00
_cell.angle_beta   90.00
_cell.angle_gamma   90.00
#
_symmetry.space_group_name_H-M   'P 1'
#
loop_
_entity.id
_entity.type
_entity.pdbx_description
1 polymer ?
#
loop_
_entity_poly.entity_id
_entity_poly.type
_entity_poly.pdbx_seq_one_letter_code
_entity_poly.pdbx_strand_id
1 'polypeptide(L)'
;ILLERQMQGSEQHDTYYVYNDLDNLCFVLQPMYQSVSNLDQYAFQYKYDNRNRCNWKKLPGASAVSYVYDKADNMIFSQDGKQYASKQWSFYLYDKFHRLAVQGVCSNTNTAAVSNVIVSCTRVNSNSGLGNSGYTSSFALVSPEVHRVNYYDDYAFRSLTGFDNAGFPAATIDAKGYVTGSVVTVLGSSTKLYSANYYDFEGRITKTVQGNLLEGYDTTNTVYTFTGKPNTVTHTHTASGKTTRTEVYTYTYDHADRISKVRHSLGGTSITLYDATYDNFGRLLTKQYHGTSINKLTYAYNLRSWLTGISGTCFTQNLYYN
;
A
#
# COMPACT_ATOMS: atom_id res chain seq x y z
N ILE A 1 23.65 -1.58 -19.64
CA ILE A 1 24.45 -0.36 -19.38
C ILE A 1 25.62 -0.80 -18.51
N LEU A 2 26.84 -0.55 -18.96
CA LEU A 2 28.05 -0.88 -18.21
C LEU A 2 28.66 0.32 -17.49
N LEU A 3 28.39 1.53 -17.99
CA LEU A 3 28.90 2.79 -17.45
C LEU A 3 27.86 3.90 -17.59
N GLU A 4 27.67 4.65 -16.54
CA GLU A 4 26.95 5.91 -16.55
C GLU A 4 27.92 7.01 -16.11
N ARG A 5 28.04 8.10 -16.90
CA ARG A 5 28.89 9.24 -16.60
C ARG A 5 28.06 10.49 -16.33
N GLN A 6 28.31 11.12 -15.21
CA GLN A 6 27.78 12.44 -14.88
C GLN A 6 28.94 13.45 -14.86
N MET A 7 28.71 14.64 -15.43
CA MET A 7 29.71 15.72 -15.46
C MET A 7 29.27 16.84 -14.53
N GLN A 8 30.17 17.25 -13.64
CA GLN A 8 30.00 18.43 -12.81
C GLN A 8 31.14 19.43 -13.13
N GLY A 9 30.88 20.34 -14.07
CA GLY A 9 31.93 21.15 -14.69
C GLY A 9 32.91 20.28 -15.48
N SER A 10 34.17 20.24 -15.09
CA SER A 10 35.22 19.37 -15.68
C SER A 10 35.38 18.02 -14.96
N GLU A 11 34.71 17.82 -13.82
CA GLU A 11 34.82 16.58 -13.05
C GLU A 11 33.91 15.52 -13.62
N GLN A 12 34.42 14.28 -13.67
CA GLN A 12 33.70 13.10 -14.15
C GLN A 12 33.31 12.22 -12.97
N HIS A 13 32.04 11.86 -12.88
CA HIS A 13 31.50 10.97 -11.87
C HIS A 13 30.94 9.73 -12.56
N ASP A 14 31.75 8.67 -12.59
CA ASP A 14 31.45 7.42 -13.29
C ASP A 14 30.85 6.38 -12.34
N THR A 15 29.71 5.83 -12.71
CA THR A 15 29.08 4.68 -12.04
C THR A 15 29.21 3.46 -12.95
N TYR A 16 29.83 2.38 -12.44
CA TYR A 16 30.00 1.14 -13.17
C TYR A 16 28.97 0.10 -12.75
N TYR A 17 28.42 -0.63 -13.74
CA TYR A 17 27.50 -1.74 -13.55
C TYR A 17 28.19 -3.03 -13.96
N VAL A 18 28.31 -3.98 -13.04
CA VAL A 18 28.99 -5.26 -13.25
C VAL A 18 27.96 -6.38 -13.20
N TYR A 19 27.96 -7.22 -14.24
CA TYR A 19 27.02 -8.31 -14.41
C TYR A 19 27.77 -9.65 -14.38
N ASN A 20 27.07 -10.72 -14.02
CA ASN A 20 27.59 -12.09 -14.17
C ASN A 20 27.30 -12.64 -15.59
N ASP A 21 27.72 -13.88 -15.85
CA ASP A 21 27.56 -14.57 -17.16
C ASP A 21 26.09 -14.82 -17.56
N LEU A 22 25.14 -14.61 -16.64
CA LEU A 22 23.70 -14.73 -16.84
C LEU A 22 22.99 -13.37 -16.91
N ASP A 23 23.74 -12.30 -17.15
CA ASP A 23 23.27 -10.91 -17.22
C ASP A 23 22.60 -10.39 -15.92
N ASN A 24 22.85 -11.02 -14.77
CA ASN A 24 22.39 -10.49 -13.50
C ASN A 24 23.35 -9.43 -12.98
N LEU A 25 22.82 -8.31 -12.52
CA LEU A 25 23.58 -7.20 -11.93
C LEU A 25 24.18 -7.64 -10.59
N CYS A 26 25.51 -7.73 -10.51
CA CYS A 26 26.22 -8.14 -9.27
C CYS A 26 26.73 -6.96 -8.45
N PHE A 27 27.19 -5.89 -9.14
CA PHE A 27 27.66 -4.68 -8.45
C PHE A 27 27.22 -3.43 -9.19
N VAL A 28 26.93 -2.38 -8.39
CA VAL A 28 26.90 -0.99 -8.86
C VAL A 28 27.98 -0.25 -8.08
N LEU A 29 29.05 0.11 -8.78
CA LEU A 29 30.21 0.80 -8.20
C LEU A 29 30.01 2.31 -8.36
N GLN A 30 29.80 3.01 -7.26
CA GLN A 30 29.62 4.46 -7.26
C GLN A 30 30.92 5.20 -7.52
N PRO A 31 30.90 6.48 -7.94
CA PRO A 31 32.10 7.24 -8.28
C PRO A 31 33.20 7.21 -7.19
N MET A 32 32.82 7.31 -5.92
CA MET A 32 33.77 7.26 -4.80
C MET A 32 34.51 5.93 -4.66
N TYR A 33 33.97 4.81 -5.18
CA TYR A 33 34.63 3.53 -5.17
C TYR A 33 35.95 3.56 -5.93
N GLN A 34 36.05 4.32 -7.01
CA GLN A 34 37.27 4.44 -7.83
C GLN A 34 38.44 5.08 -7.07
N SER A 35 38.13 5.97 -6.13
CA SER A 35 39.16 6.66 -5.30
C SER A 35 39.54 5.87 -4.06
N VAL A 36 38.58 5.16 -3.43
CA VAL A 36 38.76 4.52 -2.12
C VAL A 36 38.80 2.99 -2.17
N SER A 37 38.27 2.38 -3.24
CA SER A 37 38.20 0.91 -3.45
C SER A 37 37.57 0.12 -2.29
N ASN A 38 36.58 0.71 -1.62
CA ASN A 38 35.86 0.09 -0.52
C ASN A 38 34.46 -0.33 -0.97
N LEU A 39 34.28 -1.64 -1.27
CA LEU A 39 33.00 -2.20 -1.69
C LEU A 39 31.88 -2.02 -0.65
N ASP A 40 32.23 -2.12 0.63
CA ASP A 40 31.25 -2.05 1.70
C ASP A 40 30.61 -0.67 1.85
N GLN A 41 31.35 0.39 1.54
CA GLN A 41 30.90 1.77 1.67
C GLN A 41 30.35 2.36 0.36
N TYR A 42 30.84 1.91 -0.80
CA TYR A 42 30.59 2.60 -2.07
C TYR A 42 30.04 1.69 -3.18
N ALA A 43 29.64 0.46 -2.85
CA ALA A 43 29.05 -0.45 -3.85
C ALA A 43 27.72 -1.03 -3.39
N PHE A 44 26.75 -1.07 -4.32
CA PHE A 44 25.62 -1.97 -4.20
C PHE A 44 26.10 -3.35 -4.63
N GLN A 45 25.74 -4.37 -3.86
CA GLN A 45 26.19 -5.73 -4.09
C GLN A 45 24.98 -6.68 -4.10
N TYR A 46 24.96 -7.64 -5.04
CA TYR A 46 23.89 -8.62 -5.20
C TYR A 46 24.46 -10.00 -5.43
N LYS A 47 23.80 -11.03 -4.88
CA LYS A 47 24.09 -12.43 -5.17
C LYS A 47 22.78 -13.13 -5.55
N TYR A 48 22.92 -14.14 -6.41
CA TYR A 48 21.79 -14.88 -6.94
C TYR A 48 21.97 -16.38 -6.67
N ASP A 49 20.84 -17.07 -6.58
CA ASP A 49 20.83 -18.52 -6.51
C ASP A 49 20.85 -19.17 -7.91
N ASN A 50 20.83 -20.50 -7.97
CA ASN A 50 20.87 -21.25 -9.23
C ASN A 50 19.61 -21.08 -10.11
N ARG A 51 18.58 -20.38 -9.62
CA ARG A 51 17.35 -20.04 -10.36
C ARG A 51 17.29 -18.55 -10.72
N ASN A 52 18.43 -17.85 -10.63
CA ASN A 52 18.57 -16.41 -10.90
C ASN A 52 17.72 -15.50 -10.00
N ARG A 53 17.34 -15.96 -8.78
CA ARG A 53 16.66 -15.14 -7.79
C ARG A 53 17.69 -14.47 -6.89
N CYS A 54 17.55 -13.17 -6.66
CA CYS A 54 18.43 -12.45 -5.74
C CYS A 54 18.23 -12.98 -4.30
N ASN A 55 19.21 -13.72 -3.78
CA ASN A 55 19.15 -14.31 -2.45
C ASN A 55 19.96 -13.53 -1.39
N TRP A 56 20.71 -12.50 -1.80
CA TRP A 56 21.47 -11.65 -0.93
C TRP A 56 21.72 -10.29 -1.59
N LYS A 57 21.56 -9.20 -0.85
CA LYS A 57 21.92 -7.86 -1.28
C LYS A 57 22.57 -7.07 -0.17
N LYS A 58 23.46 -6.14 -0.54
CA LYS A 58 24.07 -5.17 0.37
C LYS A 58 24.07 -3.79 -0.27
N LEU A 59 23.56 -2.80 0.46
CA LEU A 59 23.62 -1.40 0.07
C LEU A 59 24.89 -0.76 0.61
N PRO A 60 25.40 0.32 0.00
CA PRO A 60 26.55 1.07 0.49
C PRO A 60 26.37 1.46 1.96
N GLY A 61 27.38 1.15 2.80
CA GLY A 61 27.36 1.46 4.23
C GLY A 61 26.34 0.71 5.10
N ALA A 62 25.52 -0.16 4.51
CA ALA A 62 24.50 -0.91 5.26
C ALA A 62 24.90 -2.36 5.49
N SER A 63 24.26 -3.02 6.43
CA SER A 63 24.35 -4.48 6.59
C SER A 63 23.63 -5.18 5.45
N ALA A 64 24.05 -6.42 5.18
CA ALA A 64 23.43 -7.24 4.14
C ALA A 64 22.02 -7.70 4.53
N VAL A 65 21.20 -7.93 3.51
CA VAL A 65 19.89 -8.57 3.62
C VAL A 65 19.92 -9.89 2.86
N SER A 66 19.52 -10.97 3.53
CA SER A 66 19.45 -12.31 2.94
C SER A 66 17.99 -12.70 2.68
N TYR A 67 17.76 -13.48 1.63
CA TYR A 67 16.45 -13.99 1.24
C TYR A 67 16.50 -15.49 1.02
N VAL A 68 15.46 -16.19 1.45
CA VAL A 68 15.31 -17.63 1.22
C VAL A 68 13.98 -17.89 0.54
N TYR A 69 14.04 -18.59 -0.57
CA TYR A 69 12.89 -18.91 -1.41
C TYR A 69 12.57 -20.41 -1.30
N ASP A 70 11.29 -20.72 -1.41
CA ASP A 70 10.84 -22.11 -1.54
C ASP A 70 10.95 -22.62 -2.99
N LYS A 71 10.52 -23.87 -3.20
CA LYS A 71 10.56 -24.52 -4.52
C LYS A 71 9.53 -23.95 -5.50
N ALA A 72 8.53 -23.21 -5.02
CA ALA A 72 7.53 -22.50 -5.83
C ALA A 72 7.87 -21.02 -6.05
N ASP A 73 9.12 -20.60 -5.80
CA ASP A 73 9.65 -19.24 -5.96
C ASP A 73 9.05 -18.19 -5.01
N ASN A 74 8.35 -18.62 -3.95
CA ASN A 74 7.91 -17.69 -2.93
C ASN A 74 9.08 -17.35 -2.00
N MET A 75 9.26 -16.07 -1.67
CA MET A 75 10.20 -15.65 -0.64
C MET A 75 9.61 -15.97 0.74
N ILE A 76 10.11 -17.00 1.39
CA ILE A 76 9.59 -17.45 2.69
C ILE A 76 10.29 -16.75 3.85
N PHE A 77 11.59 -16.48 3.73
CA PHE A 77 12.34 -15.79 4.77
C PHE A 77 13.16 -14.62 4.21
N SER A 78 13.26 -13.56 5.03
CA SER A 78 14.27 -12.51 4.85
C SER A 78 14.93 -12.18 6.18
N GLN A 79 16.18 -11.74 6.12
CA GLN A 79 16.96 -11.37 7.32
C GLN A 79 17.79 -10.12 7.02
N ASP A 80 17.58 -9.05 7.76
CA ASP A 80 18.42 -7.86 7.76
C ASP A 80 19.55 -7.94 8.81
N GLY A 81 20.41 -6.91 8.87
CA GLY A 81 21.54 -6.90 9.78
C GLY A 81 21.16 -6.88 11.26
N LYS A 82 20.03 -6.29 11.64
CA LYS A 82 19.53 -6.31 13.03
C LYS A 82 19.01 -7.69 13.38
N GLN A 83 18.24 -8.28 12.47
CA GLN A 83 17.70 -9.63 12.62
C GLN A 83 18.83 -10.69 12.63
N TYR A 84 19.88 -10.48 11.83
CA TYR A 84 21.07 -11.34 11.88
C TYR A 84 21.72 -11.34 13.27
N ALA A 85 21.91 -10.18 13.88
CA ALA A 85 22.46 -10.04 15.22
C ALA A 85 21.59 -10.69 16.31
N SER A 86 20.25 -10.59 16.17
CA SER A 86 19.27 -11.19 17.09
C SER A 86 18.89 -12.64 16.74
N LYS A 87 19.45 -13.22 15.68
CA LYS A 87 19.13 -14.58 15.17
C LYS A 87 17.65 -14.74 14.83
N GLN A 88 17.03 -13.70 14.34
CA GLN A 88 15.64 -13.68 13.90
C GLN A 88 15.55 -13.62 12.38
N TRP A 89 14.41 -14.07 11.86
CA TRP A 89 14.04 -13.97 10.46
C TRP A 89 12.64 -13.41 10.32
N SER A 90 12.41 -12.54 9.38
CA SER A 90 11.07 -12.26 8.91
C SER A 90 10.59 -13.46 8.09
N PHE A 91 9.35 -13.90 8.32
CA PHE A 91 8.74 -14.96 7.53
C PHE A 91 7.52 -14.47 6.78
N TYR A 92 7.28 -15.08 5.62
CA TYR A 92 6.16 -14.78 4.71
C TYR A 92 5.55 -16.10 4.26
N LEU A 93 4.26 -16.28 4.54
CA LEU A 93 3.54 -17.50 4.17
C LEU A 93 2.45 -17.15 3.18
N TYR A 94 2.40 -17.92 2.11
CA TYR A 94 1.50 -17.70 1.00
C TYR A 94 0.45 -18.81 0.92
N ASP A 95 -0.76 -18.42 0.51
CA ASP A 95 -1.81 -19.39 0.22
C ASP A 95 -1.55 -20.12 -1.11
N LYS A 96 -2.44 -21.04 -1.48
CA LYS A 96 -2.35 -21.82 -2.73
C LYS A 96 -2.40 -20.99 -4.03
N PHE A 97 -2.76 -19.71 -3.93
CA PHE A 97 -2.79 -18.76 -5.04
C PHE A 97 -1.61 -17.78 -5.01
N HIS A 98 -0.58 -18.06 -4.23
CA HIS A 98 0.60 -17.21 -4.04
C HIS A 98 0.29 -15.81 -3.46
N ARG A 99 -0.83 -15.68 -2.70
CA ARG A 99 -1.17 -14.44 -2.01
C ARG A 99 -0.64 -14.51 -0.58
N LEU A 100 -0.05 -13.41 -0.10
CA LEU A 100 0.52 -13.33 1.26
C LEU A 100 -0.59 -13.47 2.31
N ALA A 101 -0.60 -14.58 3.03
CA ALA A 101 -1.60 -14.88 4.06
C ALA A 101 -1.13 -14.48 5.47
N VAL A 102 0.10 -14.85 5.85
CA VAL A 102 0.67 -14.57 7.18
C VAL A 102 2.09 -14.09 7.07
N GLN A 103 2.43 -13.06 7.83
CA GLN A 103 3.81 -12.60 7.99
C GLN A 103 4.13 -12.28 9.45
N GLY A 104 5.41 -12.37 9.80
CA GLY A 104 5.89 -12.07 11.14
C GLY A 104 7.37 -12.31 11.26
N VAL A 105 7.83 -12.59 12.49
CA VAL A 105 9.23 -12.94 12.79
C VAL A 105 9.30 -14.29 13.47
N CYS A 106 10.42 -14.98 13.31
CA CYS A 106 10.69 -16.29 13.92
C CYS A 106 12.18 -16.47 14.19
N SER A 107 12.54 -17.53 14.92
CA SER A 107 13.93 -17.84 15.28
C SER A 107 14.44 -19.13 14.61
N ASN A 108 14.01 -19.40 13.37
CA ASN A 108 14.41 -20.58 12.62
C ASN A 108 15.92 -20.58 12.33
N THR A 109 16.58 -21.72 12.59
CA THR A 109 17.99 -21.92 12.29
C THR A 109 18.22 -22.70 10.99
N ASN A 110 17.26 -23.54 10.59
CA ASN A 110 17.34 -24.35 9.36
C ASN A 110 16.49 -23.77 8.21
N THR A 111 16.70 -22.51 7.91
CA THR A 111 15.94 -21.83 6.83
C THR A 111 16.29 -22.36 5.45
N ALA A 112 17.52 -22.85 5.23
CA ALA A 112 17.96 -23.43 3.96
C ALA A 112 17.13 -24.65 3.51
N ALA A 113 16.54 -25.40 4.45
CA ALA A 113 15.68 -26.54 4.13
C ALA A 113 14.43 -26.17 3.31
N VAL A 114 13.98 -24.91 3.42
CA VAL A 114 12.85 -24.36 2.67
C VAL A 114 13.07 -24.44 1.16
N SER A 115 14.29 -24.26 0.68
CA SER A 115 14.60 -24.28 -0.76
C SER A 115 14.29 -25.63 -1.45
N ASN A 116 14.11 -26.70 -0.67
CA ASN A 116 13.84 -28.04 -1.14
C ASN A 116 12.35 -28.44 -1.08
N VAL A 117 11.48 -27.59 -0.54
CA VAL A 117 10.05 -27.87 -0.35
C VAL A 117 9.19 -26.74 -0.89
N ILE A 118 7.91 -27.01 -1.14
CA ILE A 118 6.90 -25.98 -1.35
C ILE A 118 6.27 -25.71 0.01
N VAL A 119 6.33 -24.47 0.46
CA VAL A 119 5.70 -24.06 1.72
C VAL A 119 4.27 -23.60 1.46
N SER A 120 3.31 -24.35 1.97
CA SER A 120 1.89 -23.99 1.87
C SER A 120 1.36 -23.43 3.19
N CYS A 121 0.52 -22.41 3.08
CA CYS A 121 -0.25 -21.85 4.16
C CYS A 121 -1.73 -22.18 3.92
N THR A 122 -2.32 -22.94 4.86
CA THR A 122 -3.69 -23.42 4.73
C THR A 122 -4.57 -22.77 5.78
N ARG A 123 -5.71 -22.28 5.35
CA ARG A 123 -6.70 -21.67 6.24
C ARG A 123 -7.51 -22.76 6.98
N VAL A 124 -7.67 -22.57 8.28
CA VAL A 124 -8.55 -23.31 9.15
C VAL A 124 -9.53 -22.33 9.82
N ASN A 125 -10.82 -22.61 9.76
CA ASN A 125 -11.85 -21.70 10.27
C ASN A 125 -12.05 -21.84 11.78
N SER A 126 -10.97 -21.69 12.54
CA SER A 126 -10.96 -21.81 14.01
C SER A 126 -9.88 -20.90 14.61
N ASN A 127 -10.04 -20.54 15.90
CA ASN A 127 -9.04 -19.81 16.68
C ASN A 127 -7.82 -20.66 16.98
N SER A 128 -7.12 -21.12 15.95
CA SER A 128 -5.95 -22.00 16.03
C SER A 128 -4.92 -21.63 14.98
N GLY A 129 -3.86 -22.43 14.90
CA GLY A 129 -2.75 -22.20 13.97
C GLY A 129 -1.79 -21.12 14.46
N LEU A 130 -1.10 -20.49 13.54
CA LEU A 130 -0.06 -19.50 13.83
C LEU A 130 -0.65 -18.26 14.51
N GLY A 131 -0.31 -18.05 15.78
CA GLY A 131 -0.78 -16.90 16.56
C GLY A 131 -2.30 -16.78 16.66
N ASN A 132 -3.04 -17.89 16.61
CA ASN A 132 -4.50 -17.97 16.55
C ASN A 132 -5.10 -17.25 15.31
N SER A 133 -4.36 -17.22 14.22
CA SER A 133 -4.75 -16.53 12.98
C SER A 133 -5.77 -17.30 12.14
N GLY A 134 -6.08 -18.55 12.47
CA GLY A 134 -6.83 -19.44 11.58
C GLY A 134 -6.04 -19.89 10.35
N TYR A 135 -4.71 -19.84 10.39
CA TYR A 135 -3.82 -20.38 9.37
C TYR A 135 -2.77 -21.33 9.94
N THR A 136 -2.48 -22.41 9.22
CA THR A 136 -1.42 -23.36 9.49
C THR A 136 -0.38 -23.35 8.38
N SER A 137 0.87 -23.66 8.71
CA SER A 137 1.98 -23.78 7.75
C SER A 137 2.40 -25.22 7.61
N SER A 138 2.73 -25.65 6.39
CA SER A 138 3.37 -26.96 6.14
C SER A 138 4.84 -27.00 6.58
N PHE A 139 5.48 -25.85 6.81
CA PHE A 139 6.83 -25.73 7.32
C PHE A 139 6.80 -25.28 8.77
N ALA A 140 7.56 -25.97 9.64
CA ALA A 140 7.62 -25.66 11.07
C ALA A 140 8.38 -24.34 11.33
N LEU A 141 7.72 -23.38 11.96
CA LEU A 141 8.33 -22.14 12.43
C LEU A 141 8.69 -22.27 13.92
N VAL A 142 9.87 -21.76 14.29
CA VAL A 142 10.35 -21.74 15.67
C VAL A 142 10.02 -20.40 16.31
N SER A 143 9.27 -20.41 17.40
CA SER A 143 8.84 -19.20 18.13
C SER A 143 8.27 -18.11 17.21
N PRO A 144 7.26 -18.41 16.39
CA PRO A 144 6.70 -17.43 15.46
C PRO A 144 5.93 -16.35 16.20
N GLU A 145 6.24 -15.09 15.92
CA GLU A 145 5.46 -13.92 16.29
C GLU A 145 4.77 -13.38 15.04
N VAL A 146 3.45 -13.45 14.99
CA VAL A 146 2.64 -13.03 13.84
C VAL A 146 2.39 -11.54 13.90
N HIS A 147 2.84 -10.79 12.87
CA HIS A 147 2.65 -9.36 12.78
C HIS A 147 1.45 -8.98 11.92
N ARG A 148 1.19 -9.75 10.86
CA ARG A 148 0.06 -9.50 9.97
C ARG A 148 -0.54 -10.79 9.44
N VAL A 149 -1.86 -10.78 9.33
CA VAL A 149 -2.67 -11.83 8.69
C VAL A 149 -3.58 -11.17 7.67
N ASN A 150 -3.71 -11.76 6.48
CA ASN A 150 -4.69 -11.36 5.47
C ASN A 150 -5.65 -12.52 5.21
N TYR A 151 -6.92 -12.20 5.12
CA TYR A 151 -7.98 -13.13 4.74
C TYR A 151 -8.51 -12.76 3.36
N TYR A 152 -8.82 -13.76 2.58
CA TYR A 152 -9.23 -13.60 1.19
C TYR A 152 -10.53 -14.36 0.91
N ASP A 153 -11.22 -13.98 -0.14
CA ASP A 153 -12.32 -14.70 -0.80
C ASP A 153 -13.66 -14.68 -0.08
N ASP A 154 -13.69 -14.85 1.23
CA ASP A 154 -14.90 -14.97 2.05
C ASP A 154 -14.78 -14.24 3.38
N TYR A 155 -15.80 -14.30 4.21
CA TYR A 155 -15.87 -13.64 5.51
C TYR A 155 -15.94 -14.62 6.69
N ALA A 156 -15.53 -15.87 6.51
CA ALA A 156 -15.54 -16.88 7.57
C ALA A 156 -14.59 -16.53 8.73
N PHE A 157 -13.57 -15.67 8.49
CA PHE A 157 -12.69 -15.14 9.54
C PHE A 157 -13.43 -14.37 10.63
N ARG A 158 -14.65 -13.88 10.41
CA ARG A 158 -15.47 -13.17 11.40
C ARG A 158 -15.86 -14.06 12.58
N SER A 159 -15.76 -15.37 12.47
CA SER A 159 -15.91 -16.30 13.60
C SER A 159 -14.68 -16.35 14.52
N LEU A 160 -13.55 -15.75 14.12
CA LEU A 160 -12.33 -15.71 14.92
C LEU A 160 -12.44 -14.62 15.98
N THR A 161 -11.74 -14.85 17.12
CA THR A 161 -11.68 -13.89 18.23
C THR A 161 -11.13 -12.54 17.76
N GLY A 162 -11.79 -11.46 18.13
CA GLY A 162 -11.44 -10.08 17.80
C GLY A 162 -12.24 -9.48 16.65
N PHE A 163 -12.97 -10.29 15.88
CA PHE A 163 -13.93 -9.82 14.89
C PHE A 163 -15.35 -9.85 15.47
N ASP A 164 -15.73 -8.82 16.21
CA ASP A 164 -17.08 -8.74 16.78
C ASP A 164 -18.13 -8.38 15.72
N ASN A 165 -19.37 -8.80 15.95
CA ASN A 165 -20.46 -8.55 15.00
C ASN A 165 -20.93 -7.08 14.98
N ALA A 166 -20.63 -6.29 16.01
CA ALA A 166 -21.02 -4.89 16.07
C ALA A 166 -20.12 -4.04 15.17
N GLY A 167 -18.80 -4.25 15.24
CA GLY A 167 -17.82 -3.59 14.37
C GLY A 167 -17.80 -4.19 12.96
N PHE A 168 -17.87 -5.52 12.84
CA PHE A 168 -17.71 -6.24 11.58
C PHE A 168 -19.01 -6.95 11.15
N PRO A 169 -19.93 -6.26 10.47
CA PRO A 169 -21.22 -6.83 10.08
C PRO A 169 -21.07 -8.01 9.10
N ALA A 170 -22.13 -8.78 8.92
CA ALA A 170 -22.18 -9.83 7.91
C ALA A 170 -22.07 -9.24 6.51
N ALA A 171 -21.32 -9.92 5.65
CA ALA A 171 -21.29 -9.59 4.23
C ALA A 171 -22.53 -10.19 3.53
N THR A 172 -22.99 -9.53 2.48
CA THR A 172 -24.09 -10.00 1.64
C THR A 172 -23.61 -10.89 0.49
N ILE A 173 -22.34 -10.74 0.11
CA ILE A 173 -21.69 -11.49 -0.97
C ILE A 173 -20.26 -11.87 -0.58
N ASP A 174 -19.76 -12.97 -1.12
CA ASP A 174 -18.34 -13.33 -1.09
C ASP A 174 -17.56 -12.50 -2.10
N ALA A 175 -16.29 -12.27 -1.79
CA ALA A 175 -15.39 -11.43 -2.60
C ALA A 175 -14.19 -12.23 -3.09
N LYS A 176 -14.42 -13.23 -3.94
CA LYS A 176 -13.38 -14.12 -4.47
C LYS A 176 -12.27 -13.34 -5.16
N GLY A 177 -11.04 -13.63 -4.79
CA GLY A 177 -9.83 -12.96 -5.29
C GLY A 177 -9.42 -11.73 -4.50
N TYR A 178 -10.29 -11.14 -3.67
CA TYR A 178 -10.02 -9.90 -2.93
C TYR A 178 -9.63 -10.17 -1.47
N VAL A 179 -8.94 -9.19 -0.86
CA VAL A 179 -8.66 -9.16 0.59
C VAL A 179 -9.92 -8.73 1.31
N THR A 180 -10.53 -9.66 2.05
CA THR A 180 -11.78 -9.42 2.79
C THR A 180 -11.56 -9.02 4.24
N GLY A 181 -10.42 -9.42 4.83
CA GLY A 181 -10.06 -9.03 6.19
C GLY A 181 -8.58 -9.03 6.44
N SER A 182 -8.16 -8.35 7.49
CA SER A 182 -6.78 -8.43 7.97
C SER A 182 -6.68 -8.21 9.48
N VAL A 183 -5.59 -8.70 10.04
CA VAL A 183 -5.18 -8.44 11.44
C VAL A 183 -3.76 -7.92 11.42
N VAL A 184 -3.50 -6.84 12.14
CA VAL A 184 -2.16 -6.28 12.33
C VAL A 184 -1.87 -6.23 13.83
N THR A 185 -0.75 -6.81 14.26
CA THR A 185 -0.28 -6.72 15.63
C THR A 185 0.55 -5.46 15.81
N VAL A 186 0.26 -4.67 16.82
CA VAL A 186 1.04 -3.49 17.19
C VAL A 186 2.36 -3.97 17.78
N LEU A 187 3.48 -3.63 17.13
CA LEU A 187 4.81 -4.09 17.55
C LEU A 187 5.13 -3.66 18.99
N GLY A 188 5.69 -4.59 19.76
CA GLY A 188 5.99 -4.38 21.17
C GLY A 188 4.76 -4.47 22.11
N SER A 189 3.60 -4.89 21.59
CA SER A 189 2.38 -5.07 22.37
C SER A 189 1.63 -6.32 21.93
N SER A 190 0.66 -6.76 22.76
CA SER A 190 -0.29 -7.82 22.38
C SER A 190 -1.53 -7.29 21.64
N THR A 191 -1.63 -5.98 21.44
CA THR A 191 -2.77 -5.34 20.80
C THR A 191 -2.83 -5.70 19.32
N LYS A 192 -4.01 -6.12 18.88
CA LYS A 192 -4.29 -6.45 17.49
C LYS A 192 -5.34 -5.48 16.93
N LEU A 193 -5.08 -4.97 15.75
CA LEU A 193 -6.01 -4.16 14.99
C LEU A 193 -6.62 -5.00 13.88
N TYR A 194 -7.93 -5.08 13.87
CA TYR A 194 -8.71 -5.89 12.95
C TYR A 194 -9.31 -5.00 11.86
N SER A 195 -9.36 -5.49 10.64
CA SER A 195 -10.01 -4.77 9.54
C SER A 195 -10.78 -5.71 8.62
N ALA A 196 -11.83 -5.17 7.98
CA ALA A 196 -12.59 -5.87 6.96
C ALA A 196 -12.99 -4.93 5.83
N ASN A 197 -12.93 -5.45 4.59
CA ASN A 197 -13.38 -4.78 3.37
C ASN A 197 -14.60 -5.53 2.81
N TYR A 198 -15.64 -4.79 2.49
CA TYR A 198 -16.87 -5.30 1.91
C TYR A 198 -16.99 -4.81 0.48
N TYR A 199 -17.37 -5.69 -0.41
CA TYR A 199 -17.41 -5.44 -1.84
C TYR A 199 -18.83 -5.53 -2.38
N ASP A 200 -19.08 -4.88 -3.50
CA ASP A 200 -20.26 -5.15 -4.32
C ASP A 200 -19.95 -6.23 -5.37
N PHE A 201 -20.94 -6.57 -6.17
CA PHE A 201 -20.81 -7.58 -7.23
C PHE A 201 -19.87 -7.15 -8.38
N GLU A 202 -19.52 -5.87 -8.46
CA GLU A 202 -18.56 -5.32 -9.43
C GLU A 202 -17.12 -5.31 -8.87
N GLY A 203 -16.92 -5.77 -7.62
CA GLY A 203 -15.61 -5.82 -6.96
C GLY A 203 -15.13 -4.48 -6.39
N ARG A 204 -16.05 -3.49 -6.24
CA ARG A 204 -15.71 -2.19 -5.63
C ARG A 204 -15.92 -2.25 -4.12
N ILE A 205 -15.05 -1.59 -3.37
CA ILE A 205 -15.17 -1.53 -1.90
C ILE A 205 -16.30 -0.58 -1.52
N THR A 206 -17.40 -1.13 -0.99
CA THR A 206 -18.54 -0.34 -0.51
C THR A 206 -18.42 0.02 0.97
N LYS A 207 -17.69 -0.79 1.74
CA LYS A 207 -17.45 -0.52 3.15
C LYS A 207 -16.08 -1.04 3.57
N THR A 208 -15.36 -0.23 4.35
CA THR A 208 -14.16 -0.66 5.09
C THR A 208 -14.40 -0.40 6.57
N VAL A 209 -14.05 -1.35 7.42
CA VAL A 209 -14.06 -1.20 8.87
C VAL A 209 -12.65 -1.48 9.39
N GLN A 210 -12.14 -0.62 10.24
CA GLN A 210 -10.84 -0.78 10.89
C GLN A 210 -10.98 -0.51 12.38
N GLY A 211 -10.55 -1.45 13.22
CA GLY A 211 -10.39 -1.21 14.64
C GLY A 211 -9.26 -0.19 14.88
N ASN A 212 -9.44 0.71 15.82
CA ASN A 212 -8.44 1.72 16.17
C ASN A 212 -7.86 1.51 17.57
N LEU A 213 -6.79 2.24 17.90
CA LEU A 213 -6.13 2.16 19.22
C LEU A 213 -6.94 2.79 20.36
N LEU A 214 -8.06 3.43 20.07
CA LEU A 214 -8.96 4.05 21.02
C LEU A 214 -10.16 3.16 21.38
N GLU A 215 -10.01 1.84 21.15
CA GLU A 215 -11.06 0.84 21.41
C GLU A 215 -12.37 1.13 20.68
N GLY A 216 -12.26 1.59 19.44
CA GLY A 216 -13.38 1.90 18.57
C GLY A 216 -13.08 1.48 17.13
N TYR A 217 -13.85 2.06 16.21
CA TYR A 217 -13.78 1.73 14.79
C TYR A 217 -13.73 2.96 13.92
N ASP A 218 -12.91 2.88 12.86
CA ASP A 218 -12.93 3.79 11.74
C ASP A 218 -13.63 3.09 10.57
N THR A 219 -14.81 3.60 10.22
CA THR A 219 -15.64 3.02 9.16
C THR A 219 -15.74 3.97 7.99
N THR A 220 -15.46 3.48 6.78
CA THR A 220 -15.69 4.20 5.53
C THR A 220 -16.77 3.48 4.74
N ASN A 221 -17.86 4.17 4.39
CA ASN A 221 -18.88 3.68 3.49
C ASN A 221 -18.84 4.50 2.19
N THR A 222 -18.81 3.81 1.05
CA THR A 222 -18.78 4.44 -0.28
C THR A 222 -20.01 3.99 -1.08
N VAL A 223 -20.78 4.96 -1.53
CA VAL A 223 -21.86 4.75 -2.50
C VAL A 223 -21.35 5.19 -3.87
N TYR A 224 -21.53 4.37 -4.87
CA TYR A 224 -21.04 4.64 -6.23
C TYR A 224 -22.18 5.09 -7.14
N THR A 225 -21.83 5.89 -8.15
CA THR A 225 -22.69 6.20 -9.29
C THR A 225 -22.83 4.95 -10.17
N PHE A 226 -23.76 4.98 -11.13
CA PHE A 226 -23.86 3.94 -12.16
C PHE A 226 -22.55 3.77 -12.95
N THR A 227 -21.79 4.84 -13.15
CA THR A 227 -20.51 4.81 -13.87
C THR A 227 -19.31 4.36 -13.01
N GLY A 228 -19.55 3.95 -11.75
CA GLY A 228 -18.52 3.42 -10.86
C GLY A 228 -17.71 4.48 -10.13
N LYS A 229 -18.11 5.76 -10.17
CA LYS A 229 -17.45 6.84 -9.41
C LYS A 229 -18.06 7.01 -8.02
N PRO A 230 -17.29 7.39 -6.99
CA PRO A 230 -17.85 7.68 -5.67
C PRO A 230 -18.89 8.80 -5.76
N ASN A 231 -20.11 8.54 -5.30
CA ASN A 231 -21.16 9.55 -5.15
C ASN A 231 -21.15 10.14 -3.73
N THR A 232 -21.11 9.25 -2.74
CA THR A 232 -21.04 9.66 -1.34
C THR A 232 -20.01 8.79 -0.63
N VAL A 233 -19.12 9.43 0.13
CA VAL A 233 -18.17 8.75 1.03
C VAL A 233 -18.43 9.25 2.45
N THR A 234 -18.79 8.32 3.33
CA THR A 234 -19.05 8.60 4.74
C THR A 234 -17.96 7.97 5.59
N HIS A 235 -17.24 8.78 6.34
CA HIS A 235 -16.30 8.34 7.35
C HIS A 235 -16.94 8.48 8.72
N THR A 236 -16.90 7.42 9.51
CA THR A 236 -17.38 7.41 10.89
C THR A 236 -16.25 6.94 11.81
N HIS A 237 -15.89 7.79 12.74
CA HIS A 237 -14.91 7.50 13.77
C HIS A 237 -15.61 7.30 15.10
N THR A 238 -15.36 6.17 15.74
CA THR A 238 -15.78 5.88 17.12
C THR A 238 -14.56 5.65 18.00
N ALA A 239 -14.66 6.03 19.27
CA ALA A 239 -13.65 5.78 20.28
C ALA A 239 -14.35 5.55 21.63
N SER A 240 -13.75 4.73 22.49
CA SER A 240 -14.29 4.42 23.81
C SER A 240 -14.50 5.69 24.63
N GLY A 241 -15.70 5.86 25.19
CA GLY A 241 -16.07 7.02 26.00
C GLY A 241 -16.12 8.36 25.26
N LYS A 242 -16.11 8.37 23.92
CA LYS A 242 -16.17 9.58 23.09
C LYS A 242 -17.41 9.61 22.20
N THR A 243 -17.84 10.81 21.85
CA THR A 243 -18.93 11.01 20.89
C THR A 243 -18.47 10.59 19.50
N THR A 244 -19.29 9.80 18.83
CA THR A 244 -19.07 9.41 17.43
C THR A 244 -18.94 10.64 16.53
N ARG A 245 -17.94 10.65 15.66
CA ARG A 245 -17.72 11.67 14.64
C ARG A 245 -18.03 11.10 13.27
N THR A 246 -18.85 11.82 12.53
CA THR A 246 -19.20 11.43 11.15
C THR A 246 -18.94 12.59 10.23
N GLU A 247 -18.19 12.33 9.18
CA GLU A 247 -18.00 13.27 8.07
C GLU A 247 -18.49 12.63 6.76
N VAL A 248 -19.04 13.46 5.89
CA VAL A 248 -19.62 13.02 4.63
C VAL A 248 -19.08 13.87 3.50
N TYR A 249 -18.50 13.22 2.51
CA TYR A 249 -18.16 13.82 1.22
C TYR A 249 -19.21 13.44 0.19
N THR A 250 -19.75 14.43 -0.53
CA THR A 250 -20.68 14.21 -1.63
C THR A 250 -20.09 14.77 -2.91
N TYR A 251 -20.04 13.94 -3.92
CA TYR A 251 -19.49 14.26 -5.23
C TYR A 251 -20.61 14.39 -6.25
N THR A 252 -20.58 15.43 -7.05
CA THR A 252 -21.48 15.63 -8.19
C THR A 252 -20.63 15.64 -9.45
N TYR A 253 -21.12 14.97 -10.47
CA TYR A 253 -20.46 14.89 -11.78
C TYR A 253 -21.33 15.53 -12.85
N ASP A 254 -20.70 16.01 -13.91
CA ASP A 254 -21.41 16.44 -15.10
C ASP A 254 -21.71 15.25 -16.05
N HIS A 255 -22.31 15.53 -17.20
CA HIS A 255 -22.68 14.52 -18.20
C HIS A 255 -21.49 13.79 -18.83
N ALA A 256 -20.27 14.30 -18.68
CA ALA A 256 -19.03 13.69 -19.15
C ALA A 256 -18.24 13.04 -17.99
N ASP A 257 -18.89 12.80 -16.86
CA ASP A 257 -18.30 12.17 -15.67
C ASP A 257 -17.12 12.96 -15.04
N ARG A 258 -17.09 14.28 -15.24
CA ARG A 258 -16.11 15.16 -14.59
C ARG A 258 -16.68 15.70 -13.29
N ILE A 259 -15.86 15.82 -12.24
CA ILE A 259 -16.30 16.39 -10.96
C ILE A 259 -16.73 17.83 -11.16
N SER A 260 -18.03 18.10 -10.95
CA SER A 260 -18.58 19.46 -10.98
C SER A 260 -18.67 20.07 -9.58
N LYS A 261 -18.90 19.24 -8.53
CA LYS A 261 -18.98 19.74 -7.17
C LYS A 261 -18.53 18.70 -6.14
N VAL A 262 -17.85 19.17 -5.10
CA VAL A 262 -17.53 18.37 -3.90
C VAL A 262 -18.05 19.13 -2.68
N ARG A 263 -18.87 18.50 -1.87
CA ARG A 263 -19.35 19.00 -0.59
C ARG A 263 -18.78 18.15 0.54
N HIS A 264 -18.53 18.79 1.66
CA HIS A 264 -18.13 18.14 2.90
C HIS A 264 -19.11 18.55 4.01
N SER A 265 -19.51 17.58 4.82
CA SER A 265 -20.33 17.80 6.00
C SER A 265 -19.66 17.18 7.20
N LEU A 266 -19.54 17.93 8.30
CA LEU A 266 -19.07 17.46 9.60
C LEU A 266 -20.05 17.92 10.67
N GLY A 267 -20.57 16.97 11.45
CA GLY A 267 -21.52 17.26 12.53
C GLY A 267 -22.79 18.00 12.07
N GLY A 268 -23.25 17.74 10.84
CA GLY A 268 -24.43 18.37 10.27
C GLY A 268 -24.19 19.69 9.52
N THR A 269 -23.05 20.35 9.71
CA THR A 269 -22.68 21.54 8.96
C THR A 269 -22.07 21.16 7.62
N SER A 270 -22.64 21.64 6.50
CA SER A 270 -22.18 21.33 5.14
C SER A 270 -21.57 22.54 4.47
N ILE A 271 -20.37 22.35 3.89
CA ILE A 271 -19.67 23.35 3.09
C ILE A 271 -19.36 22.81 1.69
N THR A 272 -19.28 23.71 0.71
CA THR A 272 -18.79 23.35 -0.63
C THR A 272 -17.28 23.50 -0.63
N LEU A 273 -16.56 22.39 -0.81
CA LEU A 273 -15.10 22.41 -0.91
C LEU A 273 -14.63 22.84 -2.31
N TYR A 274 -15.34 22.36 -3.33
CA TYR A 274 -14.98 22.55 -4.72
C TYR A 274 -16.24 22.70 -5.58
N ASP A 275 -16.24 23.65 -6.51
CA ASP A 275 -17.26 23.84 -7.52
C ASP A 275 -16.58 24.21 -8.83
N ALA A 276 -16.91 23.52 -9.92
CA ALA A 276 -16.30 23.70 -11.22
C ALA A 276 -17.33 23.65 -12.35
N THR A 277 -17.09 24.44 -13.37
CA THR A 277 -17.81 24.37 -14.63
C THR A 277 -16.86 24.15 -15.78
N TYR A 278 -17.35 23.53 -16.83
CA TYR A 278 -16.58 23.21 -18.02
C TYR A 278 -17.25 23.82 -19.25
N ASP A 279 -16.45 24.14 -20.25
CA ASP A 279 -16.96 24.61 -21.55
C ASP A 279 -17.39 23.43 -22.43
N ASN A 280 -17.96 23.74 -23.61
CA ASN A 280 -18.43 22.73 -24.57
C ASN A 280 -17.32 21.84 -25.14
N PHE A 281 -16.06 22.23 -25.01
CA PHE A 281 -14.89 21.44 -25.40
C PHE A 281 -14.34 20.60 -24.25
N GLY A 282 -14.95 20.64 -23.05
CA GLY A 282 -14.53 19.90 -21.89
C GLY A 282 -13.42 20.54 -21.07
N ARG A 283 -13.04 21.78 -21.38
CA ARG A 283 -11.99 22.51 -20.66
C ARG A 283 -12.58 23.18 -19.42
N LEU A 284 -11.78 23.30 -18.35
CA LEU A 284 -12.19 23.94 -17.10
C LEU A 284 -12.50 25.44 -17.35
N LEU A 285 -13.75 25.85 -17.19
CA LEU A 285 -14.17 27.24 -17.37
C LEU A 285 -14.08 28.04 -16.07
N THR A 286 -14.60 27.50 -14.99
CA THR A 286 -14.48 28.12 -13.66
C THR A 286 -14.15 27.09 -12.60
N LYS A 287 -13.45 27.53 -11.56
CA LYS A 287 -13.15 26.73 -10.37
C LYS A 287 -13.28 27.62 -9.14
N GLN A 288 -13.94 27.10 -8.11
CA GLN A 288 -14.17 27.82 -6.86
C GLN A 288 -13.92 26.88 -5.67
N TYR A 289 -13.26 27.39 -4.66
CA TYR A 289 -13.02 26.68 -3.39
C TYR A 289 -13.82 27.29 -2.25
N HIS A 290 -14.21 26.48 -1.29
CA HIS A 290 -14.95 26.86 -0.07
C HIS A 290 -16.24 27.64 -0.30
N GLY A 291 -16.83 27.54 -1.48
CA GLY A 291 -18.11 28.19 -1.80
C GLY A 291 -18.11 29.73 -1.75
N THR A 292 -16.94 30.36 -1.69
CA THR A 292 -16.82 31.82 -1.60
C THR A 292 -16.34 32.41 -2.91
N SER A 293 -16.92 33.56 -3.31
CA SER A 293 -16.59 34.22 -4.58
C SER A 293 -15.15 34.71 -4.65
N ILE A 294 -14.51 35.00 -3.51
CA ILE A 294 -13.12 35.43 -3.43
C ILE A 294 -12.15 34.36 -3.96
N ASN A 295 -12.52 33.07 -3.82
CA ASN A 295 -11.72 31.94 -4.26
C ASN A 295 -12.11 31.42 -5.65
N LYS A 296 -12.91 32.19 -6.42
CA LYS A 296 -13.31 31.81 -7.76
C LYS A 296 -12.25 32.22 -8.78
N LEU A 297 -11.84 31.27 -9.61
CA LEU A 297 -10.97 31.46 -10.76
C LEU A 297 -11.73 31.17 -12.04
N THR A 298 -11.52 32.00 -13.06
CA THR A 298 -12.03 31.82 -14.41
C THR A 298 -10.87 31.61 -15.37
N TYR A 299 -11.01 30.67 -16.28
CA TYR A 299 -9.98 30.23 -17.21
C TYR A 299 -10.35 30.62 -18.62
N ALA A 300 -9.39 31.13 -19.37
CA ALA A 300 -9.54 31.50 -20.80
C ALA A 300 -8.57 30.68 -21.65
N TYR A 301 -9.02 30.34 -22.87
CA TYR A 301 -8.26 29.50 -23.78
C TYR A 301 -8.29 30.07 -25.20
N ASN A 302 -7.22 29.81 -25.96
CA ASN A 302 -7.21 30.09 -27.39
C ASN A 302 -7.88 28.97 -28.21
N LEU A 303 -7.96 29.14 -29.53
CA LEU A 303 -8.52 28.14 -30.44
C LEU A 303 -7.80 26.78 -30.43
N ARG A 304 -6.52 26.74 -30.02
CA ARG A 304 -5.73 25.53 -29.88
C ARG A 304 -5.89 24.85 -28.50
N SER A 305 -6.85 25.35 -27.70
CA SER A 305 -7.07 24.88 -26.29
C SER A 305 -5.90 25.16 -25.36
N TRP A 306 -5.01 26.07 -25.69
CA TRP A 306 -3.95 26.49 -24.77
C TRP A 306 -4.52 27.54 -23.81
N LEU A 307 -4.15 27.43 -22.55
CA LEU A 307 -4.57 28.36 -21.50
C LEU A 307 -3.96 29.75 -21.77
N THR A 308 -4.79 30.77 -21.98
CA THR A 308 -4.33 32.14 -22.23
C THR A 308 -4.48 33.05 -21.03
N GLY A 309 -5.33 32.69 -20.08
CA GLY A 309 -5.52 33.51 -18.89
C GLY A 309 -6.21 32.77 -17.76
N ILE A 310 -5.87 33.18 -16.54
CA ILE A 310 -6.58 32.84 -15.31
C ILE A 310 -6.93 34.19 -14.66
N SER A 311 -8.19 34.37 -14.26
CA SER A 311 -8.63 35.57 -13.58
C SER A 311 -9.47 35.25 -12.33
N GLY A 312 -9.21 35.96 -11.26
CA GLY A 312 -9.92 35.87 -10.00
C GLY A 312 -9.62 37.04 -9.08
N THR A 313 -10.30 37.13 -7.95
CA THR A 313 -10.15 38.27 -7.03
C THR A 313 -8.73 38.35 -6.44
N CYS A 314 -8.11 37.21 -6.14
CA CYS A 314 -6.80 37.15 -5.48
C CYS A 314 -5.64 36.79 -6.43
N PHE A 315 -5.95 36.41 -7.68
CA PHE A 315 -4.92 35.95 -8.62
C PHE A 315 -5.35 36.21 -10.05
N THR A 316 -4.43 36.79 -10.84
CA THR A 316 -4.59 36.97 -12.30
C THR A 316 -3.27 36.64 -13.00
N GLN A 317 -3.35 35.86 -14.06
CA GLN A 317 -2.22 35.48 -14.90
C GLN A 317 -2.61 35.53 -16.37
N ASN A 318 -1.75 36.09 -17.20
CA ASN A 318 -1.86 36.04 -18.66
C ASN A 318 -0.68 35.24 -19.23
N LEU A 319 -0.98 34.36 -20.17
CA LEU A 319 -0.02 33.51 -20.86
C LEU A 319 0.01 33.84 -22.34
N TYR A 320 1.19 34.12 -22.87
CA TYR A 320 1.43 34.47 -24.26
C TYR A 320 2.23 33.36 -24.93
N TYR A 321 1.85 32.98 -26.12
CA TYR A 321 2.49 31.91 -26.90
C TYR A 321 2.99 32.48 -28.21
N ASN A 322 4.22 32.20 -28.54
CA ASN A 322 4.87 32.59 -29.80
C ASN A 322 4.62 31.54 -30.90
#